data_42f3528bcf7e50f27133f1ec920831c5
#
_entry.id   42f3528bcf7e50f27133f1ec920831c5
#
_cell.length_a   1.000
_cell.length_b   1.000
_cell.length_c   1.000
_cell.angle_alpha   90.00
_cell.angle_beta   90.00
_cell.angle_gamma   90.00
#
_symmetry.space_group_name_H-M   'P 1'
#
loop_
_entity.id
_entity.type
_entity.pdbx_description
1 polymer ?
#
loop_
_entity_poly.entity_id
_entity_poly.type
_entity_poly.pdbx_seq_one_letter_code
_entity_poly.pdbx_strand_id
1 'polypeptide(L)'
;MMSFLIKHGDKNLIVTFSNGSRWNFQNNRCDASIMHDTVVCYLHQLNAELCFSGKVSITSWDIDHPLTKWNVADPTSRTIYLASNHRYWAQQVYQLAHELTHYFIRGTQDDHNNWFYEALAELASNYFLQKMAEKFQQSSATQFIIYSPHFLSYQQNTSMSTAPDIDDISAWLRKNESYLLSNKEARSLNAQVAKRLFPYFQKEKDIWNILLFAPHQNTCLADLFQCWEKAIPDQHANLRRHVQYFRSVFYPQGTEYSN
;
A
#
# COMPACT_ATOMS: atom_id res chain seq x y z
N MET A 1 9.58 -16.94 -9.47
CA MET A 1 9.79 -17.15 -8.01
C MET A 1 10.94 -16.25 -7.59
N MET A 2 10.70 -15.31 -6.66
CA MET A 2 11.81 -14.45 -6.16
C MET A 2 12.78 -15.32 -5.36
N SER A 3 14.04 -15.40 -5.80
CA SER A 3 15.13 -15.94 -5.00
C SER A 3 15.65 -14.86 -4.07
N PHE A 4 16.03 -15.21 -2.85
CA PHE A 4 16.59 -14.28 -1.88
C PHE A 4 17.68 -14.94 -1.05
N LEU A 5 18.64 -14.12 -0.64
CA LEU A 5 19.68 -14.50 0.30
C LEU A 5 19.35 -13.91 1.67
N ILE A 6 19.20 -14.75 2.68
CA ILE A 6 18.95 -14.33 4.07
C ILE A 6 20.26 -14.35 4.85
N LYS A 7 20.56 -13.25 5.54
CA LYS A 7 21.62 -13.18 6.54
C LYS A 7 21.02 -12.80 7.88
N HIS A 8 21.17 -13.67 8.86
CA HIS A 8 20.76 -13.39 10.24
C HIS A 8 21.90 -12.70 10.98
N GLY A 9 21.63 -11.52 11.55
CA GLY A 9 22.45 -10.89 12.59
C GLY A 9 21.67 -10.89 13.91
N ASP A 10 22.33 -10.67 15.05
CA ASP A 10 21.71 -10.78 16.39
C ASP A 10 20.47 -9.89 16.59
N LYS A 11 20.36 -8.80 15.82
CA LYS A 11 19.25 -7.83 15.91
C LYS A 11 18.61 -7.48 14.56
N ASN A 12 19.09 -8.06 13.46
CA ASN A 12 18.65 -7.68 12.12
C ASN A 12 18.49 -8.91 11.24
N LEU A 13 17.44 -8.90 10.43
CA LEU A 13 17.26 -9.80 9.30
C LEU A 13 17.54 -9.01 8.02
N ILE A 14 18.57 -9.40 7.27
CA ILE A 14 18.92 -8.75 6.00
C ILE A 14 18.57 -9.70 4.85
N VAL A 15 17.77 -9.21 3.91
CA VAL A 15 17.34 -9.96 2.73
C VAL A 15 17.75 -9.21 1.48
N THR A 16 18.38 -9.92 0.55
CA THR A 16 18.64 -9.40 -0.80
C THR A 16 17.79 -10.18 -1.79
N PHE A 17 16.92 -9.48 -2.50
CA PHE A 17 16.04 -10.07 -3.51
C PHE A 17 16.76 -10.17 -4.86
N SER A 18 16.22 -10.99 -5.77
CA SER A 18 16.81 -11.25 -7.09
C SER A 18 16.96 -10.00 -7.97
N ASN A 19 16.14 -8.97 -7.76
CA ASN A 19 16.26 -7.67 -8.44
C ASN A 19 17.36 -6.76 -7.87
N GLY A 20 18.17 -7.26 -6.92
CA GLY A 20 19.26 -6.52 -6.27
C GLY A 20 18.81 -5.61 -5.12
N SER A 21 17.53 -5.48 -4.82
CA SER A 21 17.08 -4.70 -3.67
C SER A 21 17.50 -5.36 -2.36
N ARG A 22 17.95 -4.53 -1.40
CA ARG A 22 18.42 -4.98 -0.10
C ARG A 22 17.53 -4.41 1.01
N TRP A 23 16.93 -5.29 1.77
CA TRP A 23 16.01 -4.98 2.85
C TRP A 23 16.60 -5.36 4.19
N ASN A 24 16.58 -4.43 5.13
CA ASN A 24 17.07 -4.61 6.50
C ASN A 24 15.91 -4.47 7.49
N PHE A 25 15.50 -5.56 8.11
CA PHE A 25 14.44 -5.63 9.09
C PHE A 25 15.07 -5.60 10.49
N GLN A 26 14.88 -4.51 11.21
CA GLN A 26 15.45 -4.34 12.54
C GLN A 26 14.51 -4.93 13.60
N ASN A 27 15.00 -5.95 14.30
CA ASN A 27 14.26 -6.62 15.38
C ASN A 27 14.44 -5.85 16.70
N ASN A 28 13.89 -4.64 16.78
CA ASN A 28 13.92 -3.81 17.98
C ASN A 28 12.58 -3.86 18.73
N ARG A 29 11.55 -3.14 18.27
CA ARG A 29 10.19 -3.15 18.82
C ARG A 29 9.20 -3.98 17.98
N CYS A 30 9.54 -4.26 16.73
CA CYS A 30 8.73 -5.08 15.81
C CYS A 30 9.39 -6.43 15.58
N ASP A 31 8.60 -7.42 15.20
CA ASP A 31 9.06 -8.74 14.84
C ASP A 31 9.58 -8.75 13.41
N ALA A 32 10.89 -8.97 13.23
CA ALA A 32 11.54 -8.95 11.93
C ALA A 32 10.97 -10.01 10.97
N SER A 33 10.53 -11.16 11.48
CA SER A 33 9.95 -12.23 10.65
C SER A 33 8.58 -11.82 10.09
N ILE A 34 7.76 -11.13 10.88
CA ILE A 34 6.45 -10.62 10.46
C ILE A 34 6.63 -9.51 9.42
N MET A 35 7.57 -8.60 9.63
CA MET A 35 7.89 -7.55 8.66
C MET A 35 8.37 -8.16 7.33
N HIS A 36 9.29 -9.12 7.39
CA HIS A 36 9.78 -9.85 6.21
C HIS A 36 8.63 -10.53 5.46
N ASP A 37 7.80 -11.28 6.17
CA ASP A 37 6.67 -12.00 5.58
C ASP A 37 5.66 -11.07 4.93
N THR A 38 5.41 -9.89 5.53
CA THR A 38 4.56 -8.85 4.95
C THR A 38 5.15 -8.33 3.64
N VAL A 39 6.45 -8.01 3.62
CA VAL A 39 7.14 -7.56 2.39
C VAL A 39 7.08 -8.64 1.31
N VAL A 40 7.34 -9.90 1.66
CA VAL A 40 7.26 -11.01 0.70
C VAL A 40 5.84 -11.15 0.13
N CYS A 41 4.81 -11.09 0.97
CA CYS A 41 3.43 -11.11 0.51
C CYS A 41 3.12 -9.94 -0.44
N TYR A 42 3.62 -8.73 -0.13
CA TYR A 42 3.44 -7.56 -0.98
C TYR A 42 4.13 -7.74 -2.34
N LEU A 43 5.39 -8.14 -2.33
CA LEU A 43 6.20 -8.34 -3.54
C LEU A 43 5.65 -9.45 -4.44
N HIS A 44 4.93 -10.44 -3.88
CA HIS A 44 4.25 -11.48 -4.66
C HIS A 44 3.06 -10.94 -5.48
N GLN A 45 2.52 -9.76 -5.13
CA GLN A 45 1.48 -9.09 -5.91
C GLN A 45 2.08 -8.22 -7.03
N LEU A 46 3.36 -7.92 -6.95
CA LEU A 46 4.07 -7.09 -7.91
C LEU A 46 4.87 -7.94 -8.89
N ASN A 47 5.02 -7.46 -10.11
CA ASN A 47 5.99 -8.02 -11.02
C ASN A 47 7.41 -7.63 -10.57
N ALA A 48 8.22 -8.62 -10.20
CA ALA A 48 9.57 -8.40 -9.69
C ALA A 48 10.47 -7.62 -10.65
N GLU A 49 10.25 -7.78 -11.96
CA GLU A 49 11.03 -7.09 -13.01
C GLU A 49 10.74 -5.58 -13.05
N LEU A 50 9.56 -5.18 -12.59
CA LEU A 50 9.15 -3.77 -12.51
C LEU A 50 9.59 -3.10 -11.20
N CYS A 51 9.91 -3.88 -10.18
CA CYS A 51 10.33 -3.33 -8.90
C CYS A 51 11.75 -2.76 -9.02
N PHE A 52 11.89 -1.53 -8.53
CA PHE A 52 13.21 -0.88 -8.51
C PHE A 52 14.14 -1.52 -7.47
N SER A 53 15.44 -1.52 -7.78
CA SER A 53 16.49 -1.89 -6.82
C SER A 53 16.73 -0.72 -5.84
N GLY A 54 16.96 -1.04 -4.59
CA GLY A 54 17.25 -0.02 -3.58
C GLY A 54 17.56 -0.64 -2.22
N LYS A 55 17.95 0.19 -1.27
CA LYS A 55 18.16 -0.21 0.12
C LYS A 55 16.98 0.27 0.94
N VAL A 56 16.33 -0.65 1.65
CA VAL A 56 15.22 -0.33 2.54
C VAL A 56 15.54 -0.81 3.95
N SER A 57 15.40 0.06 4.92
CA SER A 57 15.44 -0.31 6.33
C SER A 57 14.03 -0.21 6.90
N ILE A 58 13.58 -1.24 7.60
CA ILE A 58 12.33 -1.23 8.34
C ILE A 58 12.65 -1.33 9.81
N THR A 59 12.16 -0.39 10.58
CA THR A 59 12.39 -0.29 12.02
C THR A 59 11.13 0.21 12.72
N SER A 60 11.02 -0.03 14.02
CA SER A 60 10.02 0.64 14.83
C SER A 60 10.66 1.77 15.64
N TRP A 61 9.88 2.81 15.85
CA TRP A 61 10.30 3.97 16.61
C TRP A 61 9.17 4.40 17.55
N ASP A 62 9.51 5.23 18.54
CA ASP A 62 8.52 5.83 19.44
C ASP A 62 7.91 7.06 18.76
N ILE A 63 6.96 6.81 17.87
CA ILE A 63 6.26 7.81 17.06
C ILE A 63 4.76 7.54 17.10
N ASP A 64 3.98 8.57 16.92
CA ASP A 64 2.51 8.49 17.01
C ASP A 64 1.88 7.78 15.80
N HIS A 65 2.58 7.78 14.65
CA HIS A 65 2.11 7.17 13.40
C HIS A 65 3.27 6.62 12.57
N PRO A 66 3.07 5.60 11.75
CA PRO A 66 4.09 5.08 10.84
C PRO A 66 4.43 6.14 9.79
N LEU A 67 5.64 6.04 9.23
CA LEU A 67 6.05 6.93 8.15
C LEU A 67 7.20 6.34 7.32
N THR A 68 7.23 6.69 6.03
CA THR A 68 8.34 6.38 5.12
C THR A 68 9.18 7.64 4.90
N LYS A 69 10.49 7.55 5.23
CA LYS A 69 11.46 8.63 5.00
C LYS A 69 12.41 8.29 3.86
N TRP A 70 12.63 9.28 3.00
CA TRP A 70 13.65 9.25 1.98
C TRP A 70 14.98 9.71 2.57
N ASN A 71 16.06 9.01 2.23
CA ASN A 71 17.38 9.49 2.61
C ASN A 71 17.83 10.56 1.59
N VAL A 72 17.96 11.78 2.05
CA VAL A 72 18.36 12.91 1.18
C VAL A 72 19.77 12.72 0.59
N ALA A 73 20.66 12.09 1.36
CA ALA A 73 22.04 11.83 0.94
C ALA A 73 22.19 10.60 0.01
N ASP A 74 21.22 9.67 0.05
CA ASP A 74 21.20 8.48 -0.82
C ASP A 74 19.75 8.25 -1.30
N PRO A 75 19.38 8.77 -2.49
CA PRO A 75 18.02 8.64 -3.02
C PRO A 75 17.61 7.20 -3.34
N THR A 76 18.56 6.24 -3.32
CA THR A 76 18.28 4.81 -3.44
C THR A 76 17.97 4.14 -2.10
N SER A 77 18.12 4.86 -1.00
CA SER A 77 17.91 4.37 0.36
C SER A 77 16.68 4.98 1.02
N ARG A 78 15.89 4.16 1.69
CA ARG A 78 14.69 4.57 2.43
C ARG A 78 14.61 3.88 3.77
N THR A 79 13.94 4.55 4.71
CA THR A 79 13.61 3.95 6.00
C THR A 79 12.11 4.03 6.24
N ILE A 80 11.51 2.89 6.53
CA ILE A 80 10.13 2.76 6.98
C ILE A 80 10.14 2.63 8.49
N TYR A 81 9.45 3.53 9.16
CA TYR A 81 9.26 3.55 10.60
C TYR A 81 7.86 3.05 10.95
N LEU A 82 7.76 2.09 11.86
CA LEU A 82 6.50 1.57 12.37
C LEU A 82 6.27 2.07 13.79
N ALA A 83 5.03 2.42 14.10
CA ALA A 83 4.57 2.85 15.42
C ALA A 83 3.95 1.69 16.22
N SER A 84 4.41 0.46 16.03
CA SER A 84 3.90 -0.74 16.69
C SER A 84 4.99 -1.45 17.51
N ASN A 85 4.63 -2.50 18.21
CA ASN A 85 5.56 -3.29 19.01
C ASN A 85 5.39 -4.81 18.77
N HIS A 86 6.30 -5.63 19.32
CA HIS A 86 6.38 -7.07 19.11
C HIS A 86 5.10 -7.87 19.30
N ARG A 87 4.19 -7.41 20.16
CA ARG A 87 2.97 -8.15 20.51
C ARG A 87 1.81 -7.93 19.54
N TYR A 88 1.92 -6.92 18.66
CA TYR A 88 0.83 -6.49 17.80
C TYR A 88 1.13 -6.78 16.33
N TRP A 89 1.27 -8.05 15.96
CA TRP A 89 1.59 -8.47 14.59
C TRP A 89 0.60 -7.94 13.55
N ALA A 90 -0.69 -7.96 13.87
CA ALA A 90 -1.70 -7.41 12.96
C ALA A 90 -1.49 -5.90 12.72
N GLN A 91 -1.16 -5.13 13.76
CA GLN A 91 -0.82 -3.72 13.62
C GLN A 91 0.47 -3.52 12.80
N GLN A 92 1.48 -4.38 12.98
CA GLN A 92 2.71 -4.33 12.18
C GLN A 92 2.42 -4.54 10.69
N VAL A 93 1.60 -5.55 10.36
CA VAL A 93 1.19 -5.85 8.99
C VAL A 93 0.42 -4.68 8.39
N TYR A 94 -0.57 -4.16 9.13
CA TYR A 94 -1.39 -3.03 8.70
C TYR A 94 -0.54 -1.80 8.38
N GLN A 95 0.31 -1.38 9.31
CA GLN A 95 1.18 -0.21 9.15
C GLN A 95 2.21 -0.42 8.03
N LEU A 96 2.84 -1.60 7.97
CA LEU A 96 3.87 -1.87 6.97
C LEU A 96 3.28 -1.92 5.56
N ALA A 97 2.10 -2.52 5.36
CA ALA A 97 1.43 -2.53 4.06
C ALA A 97 1.04 -1.12 3.59
N HIS A 98 0.62 -0.26 4.52
CA HIS A 98 0.38 1.16 4.26
C HIS A 98 1.63 1.85 3.72
N GLU A 99 2.73 1.76 4.47
CA GLU A 99 4.00 2.40 4.13
C GLU A 99 4.66 1.81 2.87
N LEU A 100 4.48 0.50 2.62
CA LEU A 100 4.93 -0.12 1.37
C LEU A 100 4.19 0.45 0.16
N THR A 101 2.91 0.79 0.29
CA THR A 101 2.16 1.44 -0.78
C THR A 101 2.77 2.80 -1.13
N HIS A 102 3.06 3.64 -0.13
CA HIS A 102 3.77 4.90 -0.35
C HIS A 102 5.18 4.68 -0.93
N TYR A 103 5.89 3.65 -0.47
CA TYR A 103 7.21 3.28 -1.00
C TYR A 103 7.15 2.96 -2.50
N PHE A 104 6.15 2.20 -2.96
CA PHE A 104 6.04 1.80 -4.37
C PHE A 104 5.45 2.91 -5.24
N ILE A 105 4.51 3.70 -4.74
CA ILE A 105 3.99 4.88 -5.42
C ILE A 105 5.08 5.95 -5.60
N ARG A 106 6.08 6.00 -4.71
CA ARG A 106 7.13 7.03 -4.68
C ARG A 106 6.59 8.47 -4.55
N GLY A 107 5.39 8.63 -4.00
CA GLY A 107 4.74 9.92 -3.81
C GLY A 107 5.55 10.87 -2.94
N THR A 108 5.42 12.16 -3.20
CA THR A 108 5.85 13.22 -2.31
C THR A 108 4.65 13.77 -1.54
N GLN A 109 4.86 14.29 -0.33
CA GLN A 109 3.78 14.89 0.47
C GLN A 109 3.10 16.09 -0.21
N ASP A 110 3.74 16.67 -1.23
CA ASP A 110 3.26 17.85 -1.94
C ASP A 110 2.31 17.53 -3.11
N ASP A 111 1.99 16.27 -3.35
CA ASP A 111 1.04 15.87 -4.39
C ASP A 111 -0.38 16.24 -3.98
N HIS A 112 -1.11 16.99 -4.84
CA HIS A 112 -2.49 17.39 -4.58
C HIS A 112 -3.44 16.19 -4.41
N ASN A 113 -3.18 15.09 -5.12
CA ASN A 113 -3.99 13.88 -5.04
C ASN A 113 -3.46 12.85 -4.02
N ASN A 114 -2.62 13.27 -3.08
CA ASN A 114 -2.08 12.37 -2.05
C ASN A 114 -3.21 11.66 -1.26
N TRP A 115 -4.37 12.30 -1.10
CA TRP A 115 -5.54 11.67 -0.49
C TRP A 115 -5.97 10.37 -1.18
N PHE A 116 -5.84 10.28 -2.52
CA PHE A 116 -6.15 9.05 -3.25
C PHE A 116 -5.09 7.98 -2.99
N TYR A 117 -3.84 8.36 -2.87
CA TYR A 117 -2.77 7.45 -2.48
C TYR A 117 -2.92 6.96 -1.03
N GLU A 118 -3.39 7.82 -0.12
CA GLU A 118 -3.79 7.41 1.23
C GLU A 118 -4.94 6.40 1.21
N ALA A 119 -5.93 6.58 0.33
CA ALA A 119 -7.00 5.60 0.15
C ALA A 119 -6.47 4.24 -0.37
N LEU A 120 -5.52 4.24 -1.30
CA LEU A 120 -4.86 3.02 -1.77
C LEU A 120 -3.99 2.37 -0.68
N ALA A 121 -3.33 3.16 0.16
CA ALA A 121 -2.54 2.67 1.28
C ALA A 121 -3.43 2.04 2.38
N GLU A 122 -4.57 2.65 2.69
CA GLU A 122 -5.60 2.09 3.59
C GLU A 122 -6.17 0.77 3.03
N LEU A 123 -6.44 0.71 1.72
CA LEU A 123 -6.88 -0.49 1.03
C LEU A 123 -5.83 -1.61 1.13
N ALA A 124 -4.56 -1.29 0.88
CA ALA A 124 -3.45 -2.23 0.98
C ALA A 124 -3.31 -2.80 2.38
N SER A 125 -3.42 -1.95 3.41
CA SER A 125 -3.40 -2.38 4.81
C SER A 125 -4.40 -3.50 5.07
N ASN A 126 -5.62 -3.34 4.61
CA ASN A 126 -6.70 -4.30 4.80
C ASN A 126 -6.53 -5.57 3.93
N TYR A 127 -6.05 -5.42 2.69
CA TYR A 127 -5.79 -6.54 1.80
C TYR A 127 -4.69 -7.45 2.35
N PHE A 128 -3.59 -6.87 2.84
CA PHE A 128 -2.46 -7.66 3.34
C PHE A 128 -2.71 -8.26 4.73
N LEU A 129 -3.62 -7.72 5.52
CA LEU A 129 -4.14 -8.43 6.71
C LEU A 129 -4.79 -9.77 6.32
N GLN A 130 -5.63 -9.78 5.26
CA GLN A 130 -6.22 -11.03 4.76
C GLN A 130 -5.16 -11.99 4.22
N LYS A 131 -4.21 -11.49 3.43
CA LYS A 131 -3.13 -12.32 2.87
C LYS A 131 -2.24 -12.93 3.96
N MET A 132 -1.96 -12.21 5.02
CA MET A 132 -1.20 -12.73 6.15
C MET A 132 -2.02 -13.75 6.97
N ALA A 133 -3.32 -13.55 7.12
CA ALA A 133 -4.20 -14.54 7.73
C ALA A 133 -4.19 -15.86 6.93
N GLU A 134 -4.36 -15.78 5.59
CA GLU A 134 -4.29 -16.95 4.70
C GLU A 134 -2.94 -17.67 4.80
N LYS A 135 -1.83 -16.91 4.75
CA LYS A 135 -0.46 -17.45 4.87
C LYS A 135 -0.24 -18.16 6.20
N PHE A 136 -0.68 -17.56 7.30
CA PHE A 136 -0.50 -18.11 8.64
C PHE A 136 -1.34 -19.36 8.84
N GLN A 137 -2.53 -19.42 8.29
CA GLN A 137 -3.39 -20.60 8.35
C GLN A 137 -2.80 -21.79 7.64
N GLN A 138 -1.96 -21.59 6.62
CA GLN A 138 -1.26 -22.62 5.86
C GLN A 138 0.13 -22.95 6.45
N SER A 139 0.51 -22.34 7.56
CA SER A 139 1.82 -22.56 8.19
C SER A 139 1.89 -23.93 8.87
N SER A 140 3.10 -24.51 8.91
CA SER A 140 3.39 -25.68 9.75
C SER A 140 3.60 -25.36 11.23
N ALA A 141 3.81 -24.08 11.55
CA ALA A 141 4.04 -23.62 12.93
C ALA A 141 2.73 -23.30 13.64
N THR A 142 2.41 -24.04 14.68
CA THR A 142 1.14 -23.93 15.44
C THR A 142 0.86 -22.51 15.91
N GLN A 143 1.88 -21.77 16.36
CA GLN A 143 1.73 -20.39 16.83
C GLN A 143 1.19 -19.45 15.75
N PHE A 144 1.55 -19.65 14.49
CA PHE A 144 1.04 -18.85 13.37
C PHE A 144 -0.41 -19.19 13.05
N ILE A 145 -0.75 -20.49 13.06
CA ILE A 145 -2.13 -20.93 12.85
C ILE A 145 -3.05 -20.33 13.93
N ILE A 146 -2.63 -20.36 15.21
CA ILE A 146 -3.38 -19.77 16.33
C ILE A 146 -3.54 -18.25 16.17
N TYR A 147 -2.53 -17.57 15.66
CA TYR A 147 -2.58 -16.11 15.48
C TYR A 147 -3.38 -15.66 14.24
N SER A 148 -3.55 -16.52 13.22
CA SER A 148 -4.22 -16.18 11.96
C SER A 148 -5.56 -15.42 12.14
N PRO A 149 -6.49 -15.81 13.02
CA PRO A 149 -7.76 -15.10 13.20
C PRO A 149 -7.59 -13.66 13.69
N HIS A 150 -6.50 -13.34 14.39
CA HIS A 150 -6.27 -11.99 14.91
C HIS A 150 -6.05 -10.95 13.81
N PHE A 151 -5.50 -11.34 12.65
CA PHE A 151 -5.42 -10.44 11.50
C PHE A 151 -6.80 -10.02 11.01
N LEU A 152 -7.74 -10.98 10.89
CA LEU A 152 -9.11 -10.71 10.44
C LEU A 152 -9.89 -9.92 11.49
N SER A 153 -9.72 -10.24 12.78
CA SER A 153 -10.30 -9.46 13.87
C SER A 153 -9.81 -8.02 13.89
N TYR A 154 -8.51 -7.79 13.65
CA TYR A 154 -7.97 -6.44 13.53
C TYR A 154 -8.57 -5.71 12.32
N GLN A 155 -8.66 -6.38 11.17
CA GLN A 155 -9.25 -5.83 9.96
C GLN A 155 -10.68 -5.34 10.18
N GLN A 156 -11.52 -6.11 10.88
CA GLN A 156 -12.92 -5.75 11.17
C GLN A 156 -13.05 -4.42 11.94
N ASN A 157 -12.02 -4.00 12.64
CA ASN A 157 -11.98 -2.77 13.44
C ASN A 157 -11.20 -1.63 12.78
N THR A 158 -10.76 -1.78 11.53
CA THR A 158 -10.08 -0.69 10.78
C THR A 158 -11.05 0.38 10.33
N SER A 159 -10.52 1.55 10.01
CA SER A 159 -11.29 2.66 9.44
C SER A 159 -12.03 2.24 8.18
N MET A 160 -11.40 1.44 7.30
CA MET A 160 -12.03 0.95 6.07
C MET A 160 -13.23 0.05 6.36
N SER A 161 -13.11 -0.90 7.27
CA SER A 161 -14.18 -1.86 7.56
C SER A 161 -15.40 -1.22 8.21
N THR A 162 -15.18 -0.18 9.02
CA THR A 162 -16.24 0.57 9.71
C THR A 162 -16.77 1.76 8.91
N ALA A 163 -16.12 2.11 7.80
CA ALA A 163 -16.56 3.22 6.94
C ALA A 163 -17.95 2.96 6.35
N PRO A 164 -18.79 4.00 6.19
CA PRO A 164 -20.04 3.89 5.46
C PRO A 164 -19.78 3.58 3.98
N ASP A 165 -20.72 2.89 3.35
CA ASP A 165 -20.64 2.59 1.92
C ASP A 165 -20.92 3.85 1.09
N ILE A 166 -20.35 3.89 -0.10
CA ILE A 166 -20.61 4.94 -1.11
C ILE A 166 -21.50 4.33 -2.18
N ASP A 167 -22.76 4.78 -2.25
CA ASP A 167 -23.71 4.33 -3.28
C ASP A 167 -23.34 4.91 -4.66
N ASP A 168 -23.15 6.23 -4.74
CA ASP A 168 -22.72 6.96 -5.93
C ASP A 168 -21.39 7.68 -5.64
N ILE A 169 -20.30 7.08 -6.10
CA ILE A 169 -18.95 7.62 -5.86
C ILE A 169 -18.70 8.91 -6.66
N SER A 170 -19.36 9.10 -7.79
CA SER A 170 -19.25 10.32 -8.59
C SER A 170 -19.90 11.51 -7.87
N ALA A 171 -21.11 11.34 -7.34
CA ALA A 171 -21.75 12.35 -6.50
C ALA A 171 -20.98 12.59 -5.20
N TRP A 172 -20.47 11.52 -4.60
CA TRP A 172 -19.62 11.60 -3.41
C TRP A 172 -18.35 12.41 -3.68
N LEU A 173 -17.67 12.17 -4.82
CA LEU A 173 -16.45 12.90 -5.20
C LEU A 173 -16.74 14.38 -5.37
N ARG A 174 -17.76 14.75 -6.16
CA ARG A 174 -18.17 16.18 -6.34
C ARG A 174 -18.39 16.92 -5.01
N LYS A 175 -18.91 16.22 -4.00
CA LYS A 175 -19.14 16.79 -2.67
C LYS A 175 -17.87 16.96 -1.86
N ASN A 176 -16.88 16.07 -2.00
CA ASN A 176 -15.76 15.94 -1.07
C ASN A 176 -14.41 16.34 -1.68
N GLU A 177 -14.26 16.46 -3.01
CA GLU A 177 -12.98 16.65 -3.69
C GLU A 177 -12.25 17.90 -3.20
N SER A 178 -12.91 19.04 -3.14
CA SER A 178 -12.31 20.29 -2.65
C SER A 178 -11.77 20.18 -1.22
N TYR A 179 -12.49 19.46 -0.35
CA TYR A 179 -12.04 19.17 1.00
C TYR A 179 -10.83 18.24 1.02
N LEU A 180 -10.84 17.18 0.19
CA LEU A 180 -9.76 16.19 0.09
C LEU A 180 -8.46 16.79 -0.46
N LEU A 181 -8.55 17.70 -1.42
CA LEU A 181 -7.39 18.41 -1.97
C LEU A 181 -6.69 19.26 -0.89
N SER A 182 -7.45 19.77 0.09
CA SER A 182 -6.94 20.56 1.21
C SER A 182 -6.58 19.73 2.44
N ASN A 183 -7.16 18.50 2.58
CA ASN A 183 -7.03 17.64 3.76
C ASN A 183 -6.66 16.21 3.32
N LYS A 184 -5.43 16.05 2.86
CA LYS A 184 -4.91 14.80 2.27
C LYS A 184 -5.05 13.57 3.18
N GLU A 185 -5.00 13.77 4.50
CA GLU A 185 -5.11 12.74 5.53
C GLU A 185 -6.53 12.63 6.13
N ALA A 186 -7.56 12.92 5.33
CA ALA A 186 -8.96 12.77 5.73
C ALA A 186 -9.35 11.28 5.89
N ARG A 187 -8.83 10.62 6.91
CA ARG A 187 -8.86 9.15 7.10
C ARG A 187 -10.23 8.53 6.89
N SER A 188 -11.30 9.16 7.39
CA SER A 188 -12.66 8.62 7.23
C SER A 188 -13.14 8.64 5.78
N LEU A 189 -12.77 9.67 4.99
CA LEU A 189 -13.12 9.76 3.58
C LEU A 189 -12.23 8.83 2.73
N ASN A 190 -10.93 8.79 3.02
CA ASN A 190 -10.00 7.88 2.36
C ASN A 190 -10.42 6.42 2.57
N ALA A 191 -10.87 6.07 3.78
CA ALA A 191 -11.38 4.74 4.12
C ALA A 191 -12.65 4.35 3.35
N GLN A 192 -13.56 5.29 3.07
CA GLN A 192 -14.74 5.04 2.23
C GLN A 192 -14.34 4.68 0.80
N VAL A 193 -13.38 5.42 0.22
CA VAL A 193 -12.86 5.15 -1.13
C VAL A 193 -12.13 3.80 -1.15
N ALA A 194 -11.29 3.53 -0.17
CA ALA A 194 -10.61 2.25 0.00
C ALA A 194 -11.62 1.08 0.00
N LYS A 195 -12.68 1.19 0.80
CA LYS A 195 -13.76 0.19 0.87
C LYS A 195 -14.44 -0.02 -0.48
N ARG A 196 -14.73 1.06 -1.21
CA ARG A 196 -15.38 1.00 -2.53
C ARG A 196 -14.53 0.29 -3.58
N LEU A 197 -13.20 0.47 -3.54
CA LEU A 197 -12.27 -0.13 -4.49
C LEU A 197 -11.83 -1.55 -4.11
N PHE A 198 -11.93 -1.92 -2.84
CA PHE A 198 -11.40 -3.16 -2.28
C PHE A 198 -11.84 -4.44 -3.03
N PRO A 199 -13.12 -4.65 -3.41
CA PRO A 199 -13.53 -5.84 -4.14
C PRO A 199 -12.84 -5.99 -5.50
N TYR A 200 -12.49 -4.88 -6.15
CA TYR A 200 -11.78 -4.90 -7.41
C TYR A 200 -10.32 -5.35 -7.22
N PHE A 201 -9.64 -4.87 -6.18
CA PHE A 201 -8.29 -5.32 -5.82
C PHE A 201 -8.22 -6.78 -5.39
N GLN A 202 -9.28 -7.30 -4.78
CA GLN A 202 -9.36 -8.73 -4.45
C GLN A 202 -9.48 -9.61 -5.69
N LYS A 203 -10.16 -9.14 -6.72
CA LYS A 203 -10.45 -9.87 -7.96
C LYS A 203 -9.28 -9.82 -8.94
N GLU A 204 -8.68 -8.65 -9.13
CA GLU A 204 -7.69 -8.38 -10.18
C GLU A 204 -6.26 -8.50 -9.62
N LYS A 205 -5.60 -9.62 -9.92
CA LYS A 205 -4.28 -9.95 -9.31
C LYS A 205 -3.15 -9.02 -9.75
N ASP A 206 -3.18 -8.50 -10.98
CA ASP A 206 -2.13 -7.67 -11.54
C ASP A 206 -2.30 -6.16 -11.28
N ILE A 207 -3.41 -5.76 -10.66
CA ILE A 207 -3.70 -4.35 -10.36
C ILE A 207 -2.62 -3.69 -9.51
N TRP A 208 -1.99 -4.43 -8.61
CA TRP A 208 -0.95 -3.89 -7.74
C TRP A 208 0.23 -3.31 -8.51
N ASN A 209 0.49 -3.79 -9.73
CA ASN A 209 1.58 -3.30 -10.58
C ASN A 209 1.41 -1.86 -11.05
N ILE A 210 0.17 -1.33 -11.08
CA ILE A 210 -0.03 0.08 -11.46
C ILE A 210 0.64 1.05 -10.49
N LEU A 211 0.80 0.68 -9.21
CA LEU A 211 1.45 1.52 -8.20
C LEU A 211 2.87 1.92 -8.61
N LEU A 212 3.56 1.07 -9.35
CA LEU A 212 4.92 1.31 -9.82
C LEU A 212 5.02 2.42 -10.89
N PHE A 213 3.88 2.80 -11.46
CA PHE A 213 3.74 3.83 -12.51
C PHE A 213 2.93 5.03 -12.03
N ALA A 214 2.67 5.15 -10.72
CA ALA A 214 1.89 6.24 -10.18
C ALA A 214 2.54 7.59 -10.49
N PRO A 215 1.83 8.54 -11.13
CA PRO A 215 2.36 9.83 -11.48
C PRO A 215 2.32 10.78 -10.28
N HIS A 216 3.10 11.86 -10.37
CA HIS A 216 3.17 12.94 -9.39
C HIS A 216 2.81 14.27 -10.02
N GLN A 217 2.50 15.27 -9.20
CA GLN A 217 2.23 16.65 -9.63
C GLN A 217 0.98 16.82 -10.53
N ASN A 218 -0.15 16.31 -10.10
CA ASN A 218 -1.43 16.42 -10.79
C ASN A 218 -2.34 17.44 -10.11
N THR A 219 -3.18 18.14 -10.88
CA THR A 219 -4.04 19.22 -10.39
C THR A 219 -5.36 18.71 -9.82
N CYS A 220 -5.91 17.63 -10.38
CA CYS A 220 -7.16 17.00 -9.95
C CYS A 220 -7.11 15.49 -10.17
N LEU A 221 -8.10 14.75 -9.65
CA LEU A 221 -8.16 13.30 -9.79
C LEU A 221 -8.32 12.83 -11.25
N ALA A 222 -9.04 13.58 -12.09
CA ALA A 222 -9.17 13.26 -13.51
C ALA A 222 -7.83 13.34 -14.24
N ASP A 223 -7.04 14.38 -13.96
CA ASP A 223 -5.69 14.53 -14.48
C ASP A 223 -4.77 13.43 -13.98
N LEU A 224 -4.89 13.05 -12.70
CA LEU A 224 -4.14 11.95 -12.12
C LEU A 224 -4.34 10.68 -12.96
N PHE A 225 -5.55 10.29 -13.23
CA PHE A 225 -5.84 9.07 -14.00
C PHE A 225 -5.34 9.17 -15.44
N GLN A 226 -5.47 10.33 -16.08
CA GLN A 226 -4.95 10.52 -17.44
C GLN A 226 -3.41 10.42 -17.48
N CYS A 227 -2.73 11.03 -16.52
CA CYS A 227 -1.27 10.96 -16.41
C CYS A 227 -0.82 9.54 -16.07
N TRP A 228 -1.58 8.82 -15.23
CA TRP A 228 -1.27 7.43 -14.85
C TRP A 228 -1.36 6.49 -16.05
N GLU A 229 -2.42 6.60 -16.87
CA GLU A 229 -2.53 5.83 -18.12
C GLU A 229 -1.34 6.07 -19.04
N LYS A 230 -0.88 7.34 -19.18
CA LYS A 230 0.29 7.72 -20.00
C LYS A 230 1.61 7.24 -19.41
N ALA A 231 1.73 7.16 -18.10
CA ALA A 231 2.95 6.71 -17.41
C ALA A 231 3.19 5.20 -17.56
N ILE A 232 2.14 4.42 -17.84
CA ILE A 232 2.28 2.97 -18.07
C ILE A 232 2.87 2.72 -19.46
N PRO A 233 4.08 2.13 -19.57
CA PRO A 233 4.73 1.84 -20.83
C PRO A 233 3.91 0.88 -21.71
N ASP A 234 4.10 0.93 -23.04
CA ASP A 234 3.32 0.12 -23.99
C ASP A 234 3.50 -1.38 -23.80
N GLN A 235 4.67 -1.83 -23.37
CA GLN A 235 4.92 -3.23 -23.00
C GLN A 235 4.07 -3.73 -21.83
N HIS A 236 3.47 -2.83 -21.07
CA HIS A 236 2.57 -3.09 -19.94
C HIS A 236 1.18 -2.51 -20.16
N ALA A 237 0.79 -2.25 -21.42
CA ALA A 237 -0.49 -1.60 -21.79
C ALA A 237 -1.72 -2.30 -21.18
N ASN A 238 -1.64 -3.62 -20.92
CA ASN A 238 -2.69 -4.37 -20.22
C ASN A 238 -3.05 -3.80 -18.84
N LEU A 239 -2.12 -3.13 -18.17
CA LEU A 239 -2.34 -2.51 -16.85
C LEU A 239 -3.18 -1.23 -16.94
N ARG A 240 -3.24 -0.56 -18.11
CA ARG A 240 -4.03 0.66 -18.30
C ARG A 240 -5.52 0.45 -18.02
N ARG A 241 -6.04 -0.78 -18.24
CA ARG A 241 -7.45 -1.13 -17.93
C ARG A 241 -7.82 -0.87 -16.46
N HIS A 242 -6.89 -0.97 -15.54
CA HIS A 242 -7.13 -0.74 -14.11
C HIS A 242 -7.29 0.76 -13.82
N VAL A 243 -6.50 1.60 -14.46
CA VAL A 243 -6.64 3.06 -14.35
C VAL A 243 -7.93 3.52 -15.04
N GLN A 244 -8.26 2.93 -16.19
CA GLN A 244 -9.52 3.17 -16.89
C GLN A 244 -10.73 2.74 -16.05
N TYR A 245 -10.62 1.64 -15.32
CA TYR A 245 -11.64 1.24 -14.36
C TYR A 245 -11.82 2.32 -13.28
N PHE A 246 -10.75 2.84 -12.66
CA PHE A 246 -10.87 3.94 -11.70
C PHE A 246 -11.55 5.13 -12.33
N ARG A 247 -11.12 5.54 -13.52
CA ARG A 247 -11.73 6.63 -14.24
C ARG A 247 -13.22 6.41 -14.47
N SER A 248 -13.64 5.22 -14.90
CA SER A 248 -15.05 4.90 -15.15
C SER A 248 -15.88 4.88 -13.86
N VAL A 249 -15.29 4.53 -12.74
CA VAL A 249 -15.96 4.50 -11.43
C VAL A 249 -16.19 5.92 -10.90
N PHE A 250 -15.17 6.78 -10.96
CA PHE A 250 -15.26 8.15 -10.46
C PHE A 250 -15.93 9.11 -11.44
N TYR A 251 -15.78 8.85 -12.73
CA TYR A 251 -16.26 9.70 -13.86
C TYR A 251 -17.02 8.85 -14.88
N PRO A 252 -18.23 8.36 -14.56
CA PRO A 252 -19.04 7.59 -15.50
C PRO A 252 -19.38 8.43 -16.74
N GLN A 253 -19.39 7.80 -17.93
CA GLN A 253 -19.70 8.47 -19.19
C GLN A 253 -21.08 9.11 -19.11
N GLY A 254 -21.17 10.39 -19.52
CA GLY A 254 -22.42 11.17 -19.51
C GLY A 254 -22.52 12.23 -18.40
N THR A 255 -21.59 12.28 -17.48
CA THR A 255 -21.45 13.40 -16.54
C THR A 255 -20.53 14.46 -17.16
N GLU A 256 -21.11 15.47 -17.83
CA GLU A 256 -20.36 16.65 -18.23
C GLU A 256 -19.90 17.40 -16.97
N TYR A 257 -18.60 17.43 -16.75
CA TYR A 257 -18.01 18.31 -15.75
C TYR A 257 -17.92 19.70 -16.36
N SER A 258 -18.86 20.59 -16.00
CA SER A 258 -18.68 22.02 -16.22
C SER A 258 -17.48 22.48 -15.39
N ASN A 259 -16.42 22.90 -16.08
CA ASN A 259 -15.26 23.55 -15.49
C ASN A 259 -15.64 24.87 -14.82
#